data_4102003bad530084c88b458e99f57a5b
#
_entry.id   4102003bad530084c88b458e99f57a5b
#
_cell.length_a   1.000
_cell.length_b   1.000
_cell.length_c   1.000
_cell.angle_alpha   90.00
_cell.angle_beta   90.00
_cell.angle_gamma   90.00
#
_symmetry.space_group_name_H-M   'P 1'
#
loop_
_entity.id
_entity.type
_entity.pdbx_description
1 polymer ?
#
loop_
_entity_poly.entity_id
_entity_poly.type
_entity_poly.pdbx_seq_one_letter_code
_entity_poly.pdbx_strand_id
1 'polypeptide(L)'
;MNFLLTYLLEQTPVYSLWQAPFVAQKLAPVLAHNNLARVRRVLDVGCGPGTNTHLFKHTDYLGVDINPGYIRSARRKHNREFVAADVTTYDNAAAGKFDFILVNSFLHHVDDPDANKVLSRLATWLTPDGHIHIVEVVSPGDRSLAQLLANCDRGDHVRLIEAWRALLERHLDIVLFDTYALTALGAPLWRMVYCKGRAKI
;
A
#
# COMPACT_ATOMS: atom_id res chain seq x y z
N MET A 1 3.87 4.51 25.42
CA MET A 1 4.52 5.19 24.28
C MET A 1 4.24 6.68 24.39
N ASN A 2 5.26 7.56 24.29
CA ASN A 2 5.11 8.98 24.61
C ASN A 2 4.14 9.66 23.63
N PHE A 3 3.02 10.17 24.13
CA PHE A 3 2.00 10.97 23.40
C PHE A 3 2.62 12.09 22.54
N LEU A 4 3.73 12.69 22.99
CA LEU A 4 4.47 13.72 22.27
C LEU A 4 5.16 13.19 21.01
N LEU A 5 5.70 11.97 21.04
CA LEU A 5 6.35 11.33 19.89
C LEU A 5 5.33 10.95 18.82
N THR A 6 4.19 10.44 19.23
CA THR A 6 3.07 10.13 18.33
C THR A 6 2.55 11.40 17.66
N TYR A 7 2.36 12.48 18.43
CA TYR A 7 1.91 13.79 17.91
C TYR A 7 2.92 14.42 16.93
N LEU A 8 4.23 14.34 17.21
CA LEU A 8 5.27 14.85 16.29
C LEU A 8 5.34 14.05 14.98
N LEU A 9 5.13 12.74 15.05
CA LEU A 9 5.08 11.87 13.86
C LEU A 9 3.76 12.04 13.07
N GLU A 10 2.71 12.59 13.68
CA GLU A 10 1.44 12.93 13.01
C GLU A 10 1.55 14.17 12.11
N GLN A 11 2.60 14.97 12.25
CA GLN A 11 2.84 16.10 11.36
C GLN A 11 3.28 15.57 9.98
N THR A 12 2.46 15.78 8.98
CA THR A 12 2.68 15.34 7.59
C THR A 12 4.09 15.61 7.06
N PRO A 13 4.76 16.75 7.36
CA PRO A 13 6.14 17.00 6.93
C PRO A 13 7.17 16.08 7.55
N VAL A 14 7.06 15.80 8.86
CA VAL A 14 8.02 14.96 9.59
C VAL A 14 7.91 13.50 9.13
N TYR A 15 6.69 13.00 8.96
CA TYR A 15 6.44 11.67 8.44
C TYR A 15 6.96 11.52 7.00
N SER A 16 6.70 12.50 6.14
CA SER A 16 7.18 12.50 4.75
C SER A 16 8.71 12.53 4.68
N LEU A 17 9.37 13.30 5.55
CA LEU A 17 10.83 13.38 5.60
C LEU A 17 11.45 12.07 6.08
N TRP A 18 10.85 11.42 7.07
CA TRP A 18 11.28 10.12 7.59
C TRP A 18 11.12 8.99 6.56
N GLN A 19 10.00 8.99 5.82
CA GLN A 19 9.70 7.97 4.80
C GLN A 19 10.43 8.19 3.47
N ALA A 20 10.82 9.44 3.16
CA ALA A 20 11.38 9.82 1.86
C ALA A 20 12.56 8.93 1.37
N PRO A 21 13.54 8.55 2.21
CA PRO A 21 14.64 7.70 1.79
C PRO A 21 14.21 6.28 1.37
N PHE A 22 13.07 5.82 1.87
CA PHE A 22 12.60 4.43 1.68
C PHE A 22 11.54 4.30 0.58
N VAL A 23 10.92 5.39 0.12
CA VAL A 23 9.86 5.35 -0.91
C VAL A 23 10.32 4.63 -2.17
N ALA A 24 11.52 4.94 -2.67
CA ALA A 24 12.09 4.29 -3.85
C ALA A 24 12.37 2.79 -3.59
N GLN A 25 12.92 2.44 -2.42
CA GLN A 25 13.18 1.05 -2.05
C GLN A 25 11.88 0.25 -1.88
N LYS A 26 10.83 0.84 -1.25
CA LYS A 26 9.52 0.20 -1.09
C LYS A 26 8.93 -0.24 -2.42
N LEU A 27 9.00 0.60 -3.44
CA LEU A 27 8.37 0.34 -4.73
C LEU A 27 9.32 -0.28 -5.77
N ALA A 28 10.59 -0.53 -5.41
CA ALA A 28 11.56 -1.14 -6.32
C ALA A 28 11.06 -2.48 -6.93
N PRO A 29 10.46 -3.43 -6.17
CA PRO A 29 9.93 -4.65 -6.77
C PRO A 29 8.75 -4.38 -7.72
N VAL A 30 7.88 -3.42 -7.36
CA VAL A 30 6.76 -3.03 -8.23
C VAL A 30 7.28 -2.53 -9.59
N LEU A 31 8.30 -1.68 -9.56
CA LEU A 31 8.92 -1.14 -10.78
C LEU A 31 9.68 -2.21 -11.57
N ALA A 32 10.39 -3.12 -10.90
CA ALA A 32 11.18 -4.17 -11.54
C ALA A 32 10.31 -5.22 -12.27
N HIS A 33 9.12 -5.52 -11.73
CA HIS A 33 8.26 -6.59 -12.26
C HIS A 33 7.07 -6.10 -13.08
N ASN A 34 7.01 -4.79 -13.39
CA ASN A 34 5.90 -4.22 -14.16
C ASN A 34 6.36 -3.14 -15.12
N ASN A 35 5.82 -3.17 -16.33
CA ASN A 35 5.99 -2.09 -17.29
C ASN A 35 4.88 -1.05 -17.11
N LEU A 36 5.14 -0.03 -16.30
CA LEU A 36 4.15 1.02 -16.00
C LEU A 36 3.71 1.81 -17.24
N ALA A 37 4.49 1.82 -18.32
CA ALA A 37 4.10 2.47 -19.58
C ALA A 37 2.93 1.76 -20.29
N ARG A 38 2.64 0.52 -19.93
CA ARG A 38 1.49 -0.25 -20.46
C ARG A 38 0.25 -0.14 -19.60
N VAL A 39 0.37 0.42 -18.40
CA VAL A 39 -0.74 0.60 -17.48
C VAL A 39 -1.62 1.74 -17.98
N ARG A 40 -2.93 1.51 -18.04
CA ARG A 40 -3.91 2.48 -18.51
C ARG A 40 -4.65 3.13 -17.37
N ARG A 41 -5.07 2.32 -16.38
CA ARG A 41 -5.93 2.77 -15.31
C ARG A 41 -5.50 2.23 -13.95
N VAL A 42 -5.16 3.15 -13.04
CA VAL A 42 -4.61 2.86 -11.71
C VAL A 42 -5.60 3.21 -10.62
N LEU A 43 -5.76 2.29 -9.65
CA LEU A 43 -6.30 2.60 -8.34
C LEU A 43 -5.18 2.53 -7.30
N ASP A 44 -4.95 3.61 -6.56
CA ASP A 44 -3.99 3.67 -5.44
C ASP A 44 -4.77 3.69 -4.13
N VAL A 45 -4.77 2.58 -3.40
CA VAL A 45 -5.53 2.37 -2.17
C VAL A 45 -4.69 2.76 -0.97
N GLY A 46 -5.22 3.63 -0.11
CA GLY A 46 -4.43 4.24 0.95
C GLY A 46 -3.40 5.22 0.38
N CYS A 47 -3.80 6.01 -0.64
CA CYS A 47 -2.88 6.86 -1.42
C CYS A 47 -2.22 7.99 -0.60
N GLY A 48 -2.71 8.25 0.61
CA GLY A 48 -2.23 9.33 1.45
C GLY A 48 -2.28 10.70 0.74
N PRO A 49 -1.23 11.53 0.89
CA PRO A 49 -1.14 12.82 0.22
C PRO A 49 -0.73 12.72 -1.27
N GLY A 50 -0.88 11.55 -1.90
CA GLY A 50 -0.56 11.30 -3.30
C GLY A 50 0.92 11.00 -3.56
N THR A 51 1.61 10.36 -2.61
CA THR A 51 3.06 10.12 -2.67
C THR A 51 3.48 9.31 -3.91
N ASN A 52 2.66 8.34 -4.35
CA ASN A 52 2.97 7.45 -5.46
C ASN A 52 2.51 7.99 -6.83
N THR A 53 1.74 9.09 -6.86
CA THR A 53 1.11 9.63 -8.08
C THR A 53 2.12 9.90 -9.20
N HIS A 54 3.35 10.30 -8.85
CA HIS A 54 4.41 10.62 -9.80
C HIS A 54 4.85 9.43 -10.67
N LEU A 55 4.61 8.19 -10.23
CA LEU A 55 4.93 6.97 -10.99
C LEU A 55 3.94 6.73 -12.15
N PHE A 56 2.74 7.28 -12.04
CA PHE A 56 1.61 7.03 -12.94
C PHE A 56 1.24 8.26 -13.79
N LYS A 57 2.27 8.93 -14.38
CA LYS A 57 2.08 10.22 -15.06
C LYS A 57 1.14 10.17 -16.26
N HIS A 58 1.08 9.06 -16.97
CA HIS A 58 0.36 8.91 -18.24
C HIS A 58 -0.84 7.94 -18.15
N THR A 59 -1.32 7.67 -16.95
CA THR A 59 -2.44 6.75 -16.69
C THR A 59 -3.68 7.52 -16.25
N ASP A 60 -4.85 6.94 -16.40
CA ASP A 60 -6.04 7.34 -15.66
C ASP A 60 -5.85 6.88 -14.19
N TYR A 61 -5.78 7.83 -13.25
CA TYR A 61 -5.40 7.58 -11.87
C TYR A 61 -6.49 8.00 -10.91
N LEU A 62 -6.88 7.07 -10.03
CA LEU A 62 -7.75 7.32 -8.90
C LEU A 62 -7.01 6.96 -7.60
N GLY A 63 -6.85 7.94 -6.70
CA GLY A 63 -6.36 7.71 -5.35
C GLY A 63 -7.50 7.71 -4.34
N VAL A 64 -7.53 6.70 -3.45
CA VAL A 64 -8.54 6.60 -2.38
C VAL A 64 -7.83 6.53 -1.04
N ASP A 65 -8.26 7.38 -0.09
CA ASP A 65 -7.76 7.39 1.29
C ASP A 65 -8.89 7.85 2.23
N ILE A 66 -8.93 7.27 3.43
CA ILE A 66 -9.94 7.63 4.43
C ILE A 66 -9.73 9.03 5.02
N ASN A 67 -8.49 9.55 4.99
CA ASN A 67 -8.15 10.84 5.59
C ASN A 67 -8.45 12.02 4.64
N PRO A 68 -9.48 12.84 4.92
CA PRO A 68 -9.84 13.95 4.05
C PRO A 68 -8.76 15.04 4.00
N GLY A 69 -7.88 15.14 5.01
CA GLY A 69 -6.75 16.08 5.03
C GLY A 69 -5.68 15.68 4.02
N TYR A 70 -5.37 14.39 3.92
CA TYR A 70 -4.46 13.85 2.90
C TYR A 70 -5.02 14.07 1.51
N ILE A 71 -6.30 13.78 1.30
CA ILE A 71 -6.95 13.97 -0.01
C ILE A 71 -6.97 15.45 -0.41
N ARG A 72 -7.26 16.38 0.52
CA ARG A 72 -7.13 17.82 0.22
C ARG A 72 -5.71 18.20 -0.17
N SER A 73 -4.70 17.62 0.48
CA SER A 73 -3.28 17.84 0.14
C SER A 73 -2.93 17.27 -1.24
N ALA A 74 -3.37 16.05 -1.54
CA ALA A 74 -3.15 15.38 -2.82
C ALA A 74 -3.75 16.19 -3.99
N ARG A 75 -5.01 16.61 -3.87
CA ARG A 75 -5.70 17.44 -4.87
C ARG A 75 -5.00 18.79 -5.15
N ARG A 76 -4.35 19.38 -4.14
CA ARG A 76 -3.58 20.62 -4.33
C ARG A 76 -2.26 20.40 -5.07
N LYS A 77 -1.66 19.22 -4.91
CA LYS A 77 -0.33 18.93 -5.47
C LYS A 77 -0.38 18.28 -6.84
N HIS A 78 -1.46 17.55 -7.13
CA HIS A 78 -1.55 16.70 -8.31
C HIS A 78 -2.86 16.97 -9.05
N ASN A 79 -2.78 17.13 -10.37
CA ASN A 79 -3.96 17.21 -11.25
C ASN A 79 -4.47 15.78 -11.56
N ARG A 80 -5.03 15.10 -10.57
CA ARG A 80 -5.52 13.73 -10.63
C ARG A 80 -6.78 13.58 -9.79
N GLU A 81 -7.48 12.48 -9.96
CA GLU A 81 -8.65 12.16 -9.17
C GLU A 81 -8.29 11.56 -7.82
N PHE A 82 -8.86 12.10 -6.76
CA PHE A 82 -8.69 11.61 -5.38
C PHE A 82 -10.03 11.62 -4.65
N VAL A 83 -10.32 10.56 -3.91
CA VAL A 83 -11.56 10.40 -3.15
C VAL A 83 -11.25 10.15 -1.69
N ALA A 84 -11.89 10.93 -0.81
CA ALA A 84 -11.87 10.67 0.63
C ALA A 84 -12.96 9.65 0.94
N ALA A 85 -12.57 8.39 1.15
CA ALA A 85 -13.51 7.30 1.41
C ALA A 85 -12.84 6.15 2.18
N ASP A 86 -13.65 5.43 2.95
CA ASP A 86 -13.28 4.16 3.54
C ASP A 86 -13.40 3.06 2.48
N VAL A 87 -12.29 2.43 2.11
CA VAL A 87 -12.25 1.41 1.07
C VAL A 87 -13.04 0.14 1.44
N THR A 88 -13.31 -0.08 2.74
CA THR A 88 -14.13 -1.22 3.19
C THR A 88 -15.60 -1.08 2.79
N THR A 89 -16.06 0.16 2.56
CA THR A 89 -17.44 0.49 2.21
C THR A 89 -17.58 1.24 0.88
N TYR A 90 -16.47 1.79 0.35
CA TYR A 90 -16.46 2.59 -0.88
C TYR A 90 -17.03 1.79 -2.07
N ASP A 91 -18.02 2.38 -2.75
CA ASP A 91 -18.57 1.83 -3.98
C ASP A 91 -17.86 2.41 -5.20
N ASN A 92 -17.21 1.52 -5.95
CA ASN A 92 -16.47 1.86 -7.17
C ASN A 92 -17.30 1.68 -8.46
N ALA A 93 -18.60 1.41 -8.37
CA ALA A 93 -19.43 1.08 -9.53
C ALA A 93 -19.33 2.13 -10.65
N ALA A 94 -19.28 3.43 -10.29
CA ALA A 94 -19.15 4.53 -11.23
C ALA A 94 -17.72 4.67 -11.82
N ALA A 95 -16.68 4.20 -11.12
CA ALA A 95 -15.30 4.35 -11.57
C ALA A 95 -14.85 3.25 -12.55
N GLY A 96 -15.59 2.12 -12.64
CA GLY A 96 -15.27 1.00 -13.55
C GLY A 96 -14.07 0.16 -13.08
N LYS A 97 -13.40 -0.52 -14.03
CA LYS A 97 -12.34 -1.50 -13.75
C LYS A 97 -10.95 -0.90 -13.91
N PHE A 98 -9.97 -1.48 -13.17
CA PHE A 98 -8.57 -1.08 -13.18
C PHE A 98 -7.70 -2.22 -13.70
N ASP A 99 -6.69 -1.90 -14.47
CA ASP A 99 -5.67 -2.87 -14.88
C ASP A 99 -4.48 -2.93 -13.89
N PHE A 100 -4.38 -1.91 -13.00
CA PHE A 100 -3.36 -1.85 -11.95
C PHE A 100 -3.97 -1.32 -10.65
N ILE A 101 -3.96 -2.14 -9.60
CA ILE A 101 -4.36 -1.70 -8.25
C ILE A 101 -3.12 -1.74 -7.36
N LEU A 102 -2.74 -0.59 -6.78
CA LEU A 102 -1.65 -0.50 -5.81
C LEU A 102 -2.22 -0.44 -4.39
N VAL A 103 -1.71 -1.28 -3.51
CA VAL A 103 -1.95 -1.25 -2.07
C VAL A 103 -0.57 -1.17 -1.40
N ASN A 104 -0.18 0.01 -0.97
CA ASN A 104 1.15 0.24 -0.43
C ASN A 104 1.09 0.69 1.02
N SER A 105 1.54 -0.16 1.94
CA SER A 105 1.59 0.14 3.38
C SER A 105 0.22 0.57 3.94
N PHE A 106 -0.82 -0.22 3.64
CA PHE A 106 -2.19 0.07 4.03
C PHE A 106 -2.83 -1.07 4.85
N LEU A 107 -2.66 -2.35 4.43
CA LEU A 107 -3.38 -3.48 5.04
C LEU A 107 -2.92 -3.79 6.47
N HIS A 108 -1.75 -3.32 6.89
CA HIS A 108 -1.30 -3.46 8.27
C HIS A 108 -1.98 -2.47 9.24
N HIS A 109 -2.80 -1.53 8.74
CA HIS A 109 -3.64 -0.65 9.55
C HIS A 109 -5.03 -1.21 9.82
N VAL A 110 -5.43 -2.30 9.16
CA VAL A 110 -6.76 -2.90 9.29
C VAL A 110 -6.68 -4.33 9.80
N ASP A 111 -7.68 -4.74 10.56
CA ASP A 111 -7.79 -6.11 11.08
C ASP A 111 -8.06 -7.14 9.96
N ASP A 112 -8.06 -8.43 10.32
CA ASP A 112 -8.27 -9.50 9.33
C ASP A 112 -9.66 -9.47 8.69
N PRO A 113 -10.78 -9.22 9.41
CA PRO A 113 -12.09 -9.06 8.81
C PRO A 113 -12.13 -7.96 7.74
N ASP A 114 -11.59 -6.78 8.03
CA ASP A 114 -11.60 -5.65 7.10
C ASP A 114 -10.59 -5.87 5.96
N ALA A 115 -9.42 -6.44 6.22
CA ALA A 115 -8.47 -6.82 5.17
C ALA A 115 -9.08 -7.81 4.17
N ASN A 116 -9.83 -8.82 4.64
CA ASN A 116 -10.57 -9.75 3.78
C ASN A 116 -11.64 -9.03 2.93
N LYS A 117 -12.42 -8.10 3.52
CA LYS A 117 -13.40 -7.29 2.78
C LYS A 117 -12.73 -6.46 1.68
N VAL A 118 -11.65 -5.75 2.03
CA VAL A 118 -10.89 -4.92 1.08
C VAL A 118 -10.40 -5.78 -0.08
N LEU A 119 -9.69 -6.87 0.18
CA LEU A 119 -9.12 -7.73 -0.86
C LEU A 119 -10.20 -8.33 -1.77
N SER A 120 -11.32 -8.79 -1.19
CA SER A 120 -12.46 -9.29 -1.96
C SER A 120 -13.01 -8.23 -2.90
N ARG A 121 -13.20 -6.99 -2.43
CA ARG A 121 -13.70 -5.87 -3.26
C ARG A 121 -12.70 -5.49 -4.35
N LEU A 122 -11.42 -5.34 -4.01
CA LEU A 122 -10.39 -4.99 -4.98
C LEU A 122 -10.29 -6.02 -6.12
N ALA A 123 -10.43 -7.31 -5.80
CA ALA A 123 -10.47 -8.37 -6.81
C ALA A 123 -11.61 -8.15 -7.82
N THR A 124 -12.79 -7.70 -7.36
CA THR A 124 -13.92 -7.40 -8.26
C THR A 124 -13.71 -6.17 -9.14
N TRP A 125 -12.79 -5.28 -8.79
CA TRP A 125 -12.51 -4.04 -9.53
C TRP A 125 -11.40 -4.19 -10.58
N LEU A 126 -10.78 -5.37 -10.67
CA LEU A 126 -9.81 -5.66 -11.71
C LEU A 126 -10.45 -5.87 -13.08
N THR A 127 -9.74 -5.45 -14.13
CA THR A 127 -9.95 -5.97 -15.48
C THR A 127 -9.52 -7.44 -15.53
N PRO A 128 -9.95 -8.23 -16.55
CA PRO A 128 -9.56 -9.64 -16.66
C PRO A 128 -8.04 -9.88 -16.64
N ASP A 129 -7.26 -8.98 -17.25
CA ASP A 129 -5.79 -9.04 -17.27
C ASP A 129 -5.12 -8.17 -16.20
N GLY A 130 -5.91 -7.55 -15.33
CA GLY A 130 -5.43 -6.64 -14.30
C GLY A 130 -4.73 -7.36 -13.14
N HIS A 131 -3.93 -6.61 -12.40
CA HIS A 131 -3.20 -7.12 -11.24
C HIS A 131 -3.34 -6.20 -10.03
N ILE A 132 -3.39 -6.81 -8.86
CA ILE A 132 -3.21 -6.12 -7.58
C ILE A 132 -1.73 -6.25 -7.17
N HIS A 133 -1.16 -5.12 -6.77
CA HIS A 133 0.21 -4.99 -6.29
C HIS A 133 0.18 -4.58 -4.84
N ILE A 134 0.60 -5.47 -3.95
CA ILE A 134 0.57 -5.27 -2.49
C ILE A 134 2.00 -5.19 -1.98
N VAL A 135 2.29 -4.11 -1.28
CA VAL A 135 3.58 -3.85 -0.64
C VAL A 135 3.33 -3.60 0.83
N GLU A 136 3.77 -4.53 1.70
CA GLU A 136 3.46 -4.47 3.12
C GLU A 136 4.68 -4.78 3.99
N VAL A 137 4.65 -4.26 5.22
CA VAL A 137 5.63 -4.58 6.24
C VAL A 137 5.36 -5.97 6.81
N VAL A 138 6.43 -6.72 7.04
CA VAL A 138 6.37 -8.07 7.62
C VAL A 138 6.88 -8.02 9.06
N SER A 139 6.12 -8.61 9.98
CA SER A 139 6.58 -8.83 11.35
C SER A 139 7.77 -9.79 11.33
N PRO A 140 8.93 -9.43 11.89
CA PRO A 140 10.08 -10.34 11.95
C PRO A 140 9.85 -11.55 12.86
N GLY A 141 8.84 -11.49 13.77
CA GLY A 141 8.50 -12.60 14.68
C GLY A 141 9.48 -12.82 15.82
N ASP A 142 10.52 -12.00 15.92
CA ASP A 142 11.54 -12.05 16.96
C ASP A 142 11.68 -10.69 17.68
N ARG A 143 12.42 -10.65 18.81
CA ARG A 143 12.67 -9.41 19.57
C ARG A 143 13.82 -8.58 18.98
N SER A 144 13.89 -8.44 17.67
CA SER A 144 14.91 -7.67 16.98
C SER A 144 14.64 -6.16 16.99
N LEU A 145 15.65 -5.36 16.62
CA LEU A 145 15.46 -3.93 16.35
C LEU A 145 14.41 -3.69 15.26
N ALA A 146 14.32 -4.59 14.27
CA ALA A 146 13.30 -4.55 13.24
C ALA A 146 11.90 -4.73 13.81
N GLN A 147 11.71 -5.57 14.85
CA GLN A 147 10.42 -5.69 15.55
C GLN A 147 10.06 -4.39 16.30
N LEU A 148 11.04 -3.74 16.94
CA LEU A 148 10.82 -2.46 17.60
C LEU A 148 10.40 -1.39 16.59
N LEU A 149 11.04 -1.33 15.42
CA LEU A 149 10.73 -0.40 14.35
C LEU A 149 9.39 -0.74 13.66
N ALA A 150 9.07 -2.03 13.46
CA ALA A 150 7.75 -2.46 12.97
C ALA A 150 6.62 -2.07 13.93
N ASN A 151 6.87 -2.13 15.25
CA ASN A 151 5.92 -1.66 16.27
C ASN A 151 5.82 -0.12 16.34
N CYS A 152 6.80 0.61 15.80
CA CYS A 152 6.78 2.06 15.66
C CYS A 152 6.16 2.50 14.31
N ASP A 153 6.06 1.61 13.33
CA ASP A 153 5.22 1.82 12.16
C ASP A 153 3.75 1.70 12.62
N ARG A 154 2.93 2.70 12.36
CA ARG A 154 1.61 2.95 12.96
C ARG A 154 0.54 1.87 12.75
N GLY A 155 0.91 0.70 12.23
CA GLY A 155 -0.01 -0.40 11.96
C GLY A 155 -0.15 -1.34 13.16
N ASP A 156 -1.36 -1.46 13.69
CA ASP A 156 -1.67 -2.36 14.80
C ASP A 156 -1.77 -3.83 14.36
N HIS A 157 -1.76 -4.10 13.03
CA HIS A 157 -2.01 -5.42 12.43
C HIS A 157 -0.88 -5.89 11.50
N VAL A 158 0.37 -5.67 11.92
CA VAL A 158 1.55 -6.20 11.19
C VAL A 158 1.56 -7.73 11.29
N ARG A 159 1.61 -8.40 10.14
CA ARG A 159 1.50 -9.86 10.05
C ARG A 159 2.83 -10.54 9.79
N LEU A 160 2.97 -11.79 10.25
CA LEU A 160 4.05 -12.69 9.84
C LEU A 160 3.93 -13.00 8.34
N ILE A 161 5.02 -13.44 7.72
CA ILE A 161 5.05 -13.70 6.27
C ILE A 161 4.05 -14.80 5.86
N GLU A 162 3.91 -15.83 6.68
CA GLU A 162 2.97 -16.92 6.45
C GLU A 162 1.51 -16.45 6.54
N ALA A 163 1.22 -15.54 7.48
CA ALA A 163 -0.11 -14.94 7.62
C ALA A 163 -0.43 -14.01 6.44
N TRP A 164 0.54 -13.23 5.95
CA TRP A 164 0.39 -12.46 4.71
C TRP A 164 0.05 -13.37 3.53
N ARG A 165 0.82 -14.44 3.33
CA ARG A 165 0.58 -15.39 2.24
C ARG A 165 -0.81 -16.00 2.33
N ALA A 166 -1.18 -16.52 3.51
CA ALA A 166 -2.49 -17.15 3.73
C ALA A 166 -3.67 -16.19 3.51
N LEU A 167 -3.53 -14.92 3.93
CA LEU A 167 -4.55 -13.89 3.70
C LEU A 167 -4.70 -13.61 2.20
N LEU A 168 -3.61 -13.41 1.48
CA LEU A 168 -3.65 -13.03 0.06
C LEU A 168 -4.11 -14.18 -0.83
N GLU A 169 -3.70 -15.41 -0.55
CA GLU A 169 -4.12 -16.62 -1.27
C GLU A 169 -5.62 -16.92 -1.18
N ARG A 170 -6.34 -16.37 -0.20
CA ARG A 170 -7.81 -16.50 -0.13
C ARG A 170 -8.52 -15.75 -1.24
N HIS A 171 -7.95 -14.64 -1.71
CA HIS A 171 -8.62 -13.71 -2.62
C HIS A 171 -7.96 -13.61 -3.99
N LEU A 172 -6.68 -13.99 -4.10
CA LEU A 172 -5.87 -13.77 -5.28
C LEU A 172 -5.18 -15.06 -5.74
N ASP A 173 -5.09 -15.22 -7.06
CA ASP A 173 -4.13 -16.12 -7.68
C ASP A 173 -2.78 -15.38 -7.69
N ILE A 174 -1.86 -15.85 -6.85
CA ILE A 174 -0.56 -15.19 -6.66
C ILE A 174 0.34 -15.47 -7.86
N VAL A 175 0.76 -14.41 -8.55
CA VAL A 175 1.71 -14.45 -9.68
C VAL A 175 3.14 -14.31 -9.19
N LEU A 176 3.37 -13.47 -8.18
CA LEU A 176 4.67 -13.27 -7.55
C LEU A 176 4.48 -12.97 -6.07
N PHE A 177 5.31 -13.56 -5.24
CA PHE A 177 5.36 -13.29 -3.80
C PHE A 177 6.81 -13.30 -3.36
N ASP A 178 7.35 -12.14 -3.08
CA ASP A 178 8.77 -11.95 -2.76
C ASP A 178 8.96 -11.12 -1.49
N THR A 179 10.06 -11.36 -0.78
CA THR A 179 10.42 -10.61 0.42
C THR A 179 11.73 -9.87 0.21
N TYR A 180 11.81 -8.65 0.72
CA TYR A 180 13.00 -7.81 0.62
C TYR A 180 13.17 -6.95 1.87
N ALA A 181 14.31 -6.29 2.00
CA ALA A 181 14.59 -5.42 3.12
C ALA A 181 14.70 -3.96 2.68
N LEU A 182 14.16 -3.06 3.48
CA LEU A 182 14.52 -1.65 3.41
C LEU A 182 15.77 -1.43 4.25
N THR A 183 16.77 -0.82 3.66
CA THR A 183 18.09 -0.66 4.29
C THR A 183 18.45 0.81 4.45
N ALA A 184 19.15 1.14 5.53
CA ALA A 184 19.84 2.41 5.70
C ALA A 184 21.26 2.15 6.20
N LEU A 185 22.22 2.83 5.59
CA LEU A 185 23.66 2.67 5.89
C LEU A 185 24.12 1.19 5.87
N GLY A 186 23.53 0.39 4.97
CA GLY A 186 23.83 -1.03 4.83
C GLY A 186 23.15 -1.96 5.85
N ALA A 187 22.45 -1.43 6.84
CA ALA A 187 21.73 -2.23 7.82
C ALA A 187 20.25 -2.41 7.41
N PRO A 188 19.68 -3.63 7.50
CA PRO A 188 18.25 -3.86 7.26
C PRO A 188 17.43 -3.30 8.43
N LEU A 189 16.47 -2.40 8.13
CA LEU A 189 15.60 -1.78 9.11
C LEU A 189 14.20 -2.37 9.09
N TRP A 190 13.63 -2.64 7.92
CA TRP A 190 12.31 -3.26 7.77
C TRP A 190 12.37 -4.43 6.82
N ARG A 191 11.63 -5.48 7.15
CA ARG A 191 11.32 -6.57 6.22
C ARG A 191 10.00 -6.28 5.55
N MET A 192 9.99 -6.38 4.24
CA MET A 192 8.82 -6.10 3.40
C MET A 192 8.41 -7.34 2.62
N VAL A 193 7.15 -7.39 2.22
CA VAL A 193 6.65 -8.32 1.22
C VAL A 193 6.10 -7.56 0.04
N TYR A 194 6.37 -8.04 -1.15
CA TYR A 194 5.69 -7.66 -2.39
C TYR A 194 4.90 -8.85 -2.92
N CYS A 195 3.61 -8.63 -3.16
CA CYS A 195 2.75 -9.59 -3.81
C CYS A 195 2.15 -8.97 -5.08
N LYS A 196 2.22 -9.71 -6.19
CA LYS A 196 1.48 -9.46 -7.41
C LYS A 196 0.48 -10.60 -7.59
N GLY A 197 -0.80 -10.27 -7.67
CA GLY A 197 -1.88 -11.25 -7.81
C GLY A 197 -2.92 -10.84 -8.83
N ARG A 198 -3.70 -11.80 -9.30
CA ARG A 198 -4.90 -11.63 -10.12
C ARG A 198 -6.14 -11.95 -9.29
N ALA A 199 -7.32 -11.49 -9.73
CA ALA A 199 -8.56 -11.98 -9.16
C ALA A 199 -8.67 -13.50 -9.35
N LYS A 200 -9.09 -14.21 -8.32
CA LYS A 200 -9.47 -15.62 -8.45
C LYS A 200 -10.70 -15.74 -9.34
N ILE A 201 -10.64 -16.67 -10.28
CA ILE A 201 -11.76 -17.03 -11.17
C ILE A 201 -12.66 -18.04 -10.44
#